data_9781d0cc045d364764c9752a96ded28f
#
_entry.id   9781d0cc045d364764c9752a96ded28f
#
_cell.length_a   1.000
_cell.length_b   1.000
_cell.length_c   1.000
_cell.angle_alpha   90.00
_cell.angle_beta   90.00
_cell.angle_gamma   90.00
#
_symmetry.space_group_name_H-M   'P 1'
#
loop_
_entity.id
_entity.type
_entity.pdbx_description
1 polymer ?
#
loop_
_entity_poly.entity_id
_entity_poly.type
_entity_poly.pdbx_seq_one_letter_code
_entity_poly.pdbx_strand_id
1 'polypeptide(L)'
;MGGAHLKLTLLDGANVRGGIGFQQGNLADRGYERVDVLFSPEVNEFRGQRTVQLNVAAMKQTGGSLLWPDEKMIFSALLQELTALASNYNTLSSGDTQAKILPLRTNQLREKLRLGRGVLMIAHQSAWAKDVLSGGEADTDVGQVRDARAFNTVLFAPDVEKLRDDWRDVVLLDGETLPGLKDIIRQKCPNARLWCLSDAPDDLRKQLTTLAVSEDTLRGLYRRLLRGGTMAASALAQDCGMTEEQVLTGLTVFGQVALVSFKLDPYQLTLLPMHKVALTDSPLRKYLITHYAAETQM
;
A
#
# COMPACT_ATOMS: atom_id res chain seq x y z
N MET A 1 -6.92 -17.03 26.02
CA MET A 1 -5.62 -16.35 25.93
C MET A 1 -4.68 -17.23 25.11
N GLY A 2 -4.73 -17.17 23.82
CA GLY A 2 -3.88 -17.91 22.90
C GLY A 2 -3.80 -17.12 21.61
N GLY A 3 -2.67 -16.52 21.31
CA GLY A 3 -2.53 -15.75 20.08
C GLY A 3 -1.24 -14.95 19.99
N ALA A 4 -0.48 -14.82 21.06
CA ALA A 4 0.76 -14.06 21.02
C ALA A 4 1.90 -14.81 20.31
N HIS A 5 1.92 -16.15 20.37
CA HIS A 5 3.03 -16.96 19.84
C HIS A 5 2.53 -18.03 18.88
N LEU A 6 3.30 -18.28 17.82
CA LEU A 6 3.07 -19.34 16.85
C LEU A 6 3.88 -20.56 17.24
N LYS A 7 3.21 -21.70 17.48
CA LYS A 7 3.87 -23.00 17.62
C LYS A 7 3.69 -23.76 16.32
N LEU A 8 4.80 -24.29 15.77
CA LEU A 8 4.78 -24.93 14.45
C LEU A 8 5.63 -26.21 14.46
N THR A 9 5.29 -27.09 13.54
CA THR A 9 6.07 -28.27 13.21
C THR A 9 6.49 -28.16 11.76
N LEU A 10 7.79 -28.08 11.53
CA LEU A 10 8.39 -27.96 10.21
C LEU A 10 8.85 -29.32 9.72
N LEU A 11 8.57 -29.62 8.46
CA LEU A 11 9.06 -30.80 7.76
C LEU A 11 10.05 -30.38 6.68
N ASP A 12 11.23 -30.99 6.69
CA ASP A 12 12.22 -30.87 5.62
C ASP A 12 12.65 -32.28 5.20
N GLY A 13 12.02 -32.77 4.15
CA GLY A 13 12.12 -34.17 3.72
C GLY A 13 11.67 -35.12 4.86
N ALA A 14 12.57 -35.96 5.34
CA ALA A 14 12.31 -36.88 6.46
C ALA A 14 12.51 -36.26 7.86
N ASN A 15 12.98 -35.02 7.94
CA ASN A 15 13.26 -34.37 9.18
C ASN A 15 12.05 -33.62 9.71
N VAL A 16 11.74 -33.80 10.99
CA VAL A 16 10.68 -33.07 11.70
C VAL A 16 11.29 -32.21 12.78
N ARG A 17 10.99 -30.91 12.82
CA ARG A 17 11.51 -30.00 13.84
C ARG A 17 10.39 -29.15 14.41
N GLY A 18 10.36 -29.01 15.73
CA GLY A 18 9.50 -28.07 16.42
C GLY A 18 10.06 -26.65 16.35
N GLY A 19 9.20 -25.68 16.11
CA GLY A 19 9.55 -24.26 16.11
C GLY A 19 8.59 -23.43 16.95
N ILE A 20 9.08 -22.28 17.42
CA ILE A 20 8.27 -21.27 18.10
C ILE A 20 8.57 -19.91 17.49
N GLY A 21 7.53 -19.20 17.02
CA GLY A 21 7.58 -17.81 16.58
C GLY A 21 6.96 -16.90 17.64
N PHE A 22 7.79 -16.15 18.36
CA PHE A 22 7.30 -15.22 19.37
C PHE A 22 6.58 -14.06 18.71
N GLN A 23 5.38 -13.70 19.24
CA GLN A 23 4.50 -12.63 18.72
C GLN A 23 4.03 -12.82 17.27
N GLN A 24 4.09 -14.05 16.73
CA GLN A 24 3.70 -14.39 15.37
C GLN A 24 2.39 -15.21 15.31
N GLY A 25 1.56 -15.19 16.35
CA GLY A 25 0.31 -15.94 16.40
C GLY A 25 -0.67 -15.61 15.26
N ASN A 26 -0.58 -14.41 14.70
CA ASN A 26 -1.37 -13.98 13.55
C ASN A 26 -1.05 -14.73 12.24
N LEU A 27 0.03 -15.50 12.21
CA LEU A 27 0.39 -16.32 11.05
C LEU A 27 -0.27 -17.71 11.07
N ALA A 28 -0.89 -18.11 12.19
CA ALA A 28 -1.47 -19.45 12.35
C ALA A 28 -2.61 -19.73 11.35
N ASP A 29 -3.41 -18.73 11.03
CA ASP A 29 -4.61 -18.87 10.20
C ASP A 29 -4.34 -18.67 8.70
N ARG A 30 -3.07 -18.53 8.30
CA ARG A 30 -2.72 -18.24 6.89
C ARG A 30 -2.69 -19.46 5.98
N GLY A 31 -2.74 -20.68 6.51
CA GLY A 31 -2.76 -21.90 5.72
C GLY A 31 -1.51 -22.12 4.87
N TYR A 32 -0.34 -21.70 5.34
CA TYR A 32 0.92 -21.90 4.62
C TYR A 32 1.24 -23.40 4.47
N GLU A 33 1.40 -23.86 3.24
CA GLU A 33 1.78 -25.24 2.93
C GLU A 33 3.30 -25.43 2.86
N ARG A 34 4.02 -24.47 2.30
CA ARG A 34 5.48 -24.41 2.22
C ARG A 34 5.98 -23.06 2.67
N VAL A 35 7.02 -23.07 3.47
CA VAL A 35 7.54 -21.83 4.06
C VAL A 35 9.07 -21.79 4.01
N ASP A 36 9.64 -20.63 3.74
CA ASP A 36 11.00 -20.29 4.11
C ASP A 36 10.99 -19.75 5.53
N VAL A 37 11.93 -20.20 6.34
CA VAL A 37 11.99 -19.87 7.75
C VAL A 37 13.36 -19.30 8.09
N LEU A 38 13.39 -18.13 8.69
CA LEU A 38 14.58 -17.62 9.35
C LEU A 38 14.50 -18.00 10.82
N PHE A 39 15.50 -18.72 11.31
CA PHE A 39 15.48 -19.22 12.68
C PHE A 39 16.86 -19.24 13.32
N SER A 40 16.89 -19.27 14.65
CA SER A 40 18.04 -19.64 15.46
C SER A 40 17.77 -20.99 16.13
N PRO A 41 18.65 -21.98 16.02
CA PRO A 41 18.48 -23.22 16.74
C PRO A 41 18.79 -23.00 18.24
N GLU A 42 17.93 -23.49 19.11
CA GLU A 42 18.10 -23.45 20.55
C GLU A 42 17.98 -24.86 21.13
N VAL A 43 18.79 -25.17 22.15
CA VAL A 43 18.65 -26.40 22.89
C VAL A 43 17.70 -26.18 24.06
N ASN A 44 16.52 -26.79 23.96
CA ASN A 44 15.57 -26.80 25.06
C ASN A 44 15.79 -28.03 25.93
N GLU A 45 16.01 -27.83 27.24
CA GLU A 45 16.15 -28.92 28.22
C GLU A 45 14.91 -28.91 29.13
N PHE A 46 14.11 -29.94 29.01
CA PHE A 46 12.93 -30.13 29.85
C PHE A 46 12.90 -31.54 30.42
N ARG A 47 12.84 -31.66 31.74
CA ARG A 47 12.83 -32.94 32.49
C ARG A 47 13.99 -33.87 32.12
N GLY A 48 15.19 -33.31 31.92
CA GLY A 48 16.39 -34.07 31.56
C GLY A 48 16.46 -34.52 30.11
N GLN A 49 15.48 -34.20 29.29
CA GLN A 49 15.52 -34.39 27.83
C GLN A 49 15.97 -33.14 27.14
N ARG A 50 16.98 -33.27 26.26
CA ARG A 50 17.48 -32.18 25.44
C ARG A 50 16.91 -32.32 24.03
N THR A 51 16.19 -31.29 23.58
CA THR A 51 15.63 -31.22 22.22
C THR A 51 16.09 -29.94 21.53
N VAL A 52 16.36 -30.03 20.24
CA VAL A 52 16.61 -28.83 19.44
C VAL A 52 15.27 -28.26 19.02
N GLN A 53 15.04 -27.01 19.39
CA GLN A 53 13.87 -26.22 18.99
C GLN A 53 14.33 -25.07 18.12
N LEU A 54 13.53 -24.70 17.10
CA LEU A 54 13.81 -23.57 16.24
C LEU A 54 13.11 -22.33 16.78
N ASN A 55 13.88 -21.30 17.16
CA ASN A 55 13.34 -19.99 17.46
C ASN A 55 13.16 -19.25 16.14
N VAL A 56 11.90 -19.14 15.68
CA VAL A 56 11.56 -18.60 14.36
C VAL A 56 11.49 -17.10 14.45
N ALA A 57 12.43 -16.41 13.83
CA ALA A 57 12.48 -14.97 13.76
C ALA A 57 11.51 -14.41 12.69
N ALA A 58 11.40 -15.11 11.54
CA ALA A 58 10.49 -14.74 10.46
C ALA A 58 10.13 -15.96 9.61
N MET A 59 8.99 -15.88 8.92
CA MET A 59 8.47 -16.93 8.06
C MET A 59 7.73 -16.32 6.88
N LYS A 60 7.92 -16.87 5.69
CA LYS A 60 7.13 -16.52 4.49
C LYS A 60 6.72 -17.78 3.74
N GLN A 61 5.64 -17.69 2.98
CA GLN A 61 5.23 -18.76 2.07
C GLN A 61 6.23 -18.89 0.92
N THR A 62 6.62 -20.12 0.60
CA THR A 62 7.52 -20.44 -0.52
C THR A 62 6.78 -21.24 -1.57
N GLY A 63 7.08 -20.96 -2.85
CA GLY A 63 6.56 -21.75 -3.98
C GLY A 63 5.05 -21.68 -4.18
N GLY A 64 4.35 -20.86 -3.40
CA GLY A 64 2.98 -20.46 -3.67
C GLY A 64 2.95 -19.36 -4.72
N SER A 65 1.91 -19.31 -5.53
CA SER A 65 1.60 -18.12 -6.31
C SER A 65 1.48 -16.95 -5.33
N LEU A 66 2.33 -15.91 -5.49
CA LEU A 66 2.16 -14.65 -4.74
C LEU A 66 0.70 -14.25 -4.88
N LEU A 67 -0.02 -14.12 -3.77
CA LEU A 67 -1.38 -13.60 -3.80
C LEU A 67 -1.29 -12.11 -4.12
N TRP A 68 -1.32 -11.81 -5.41
CA TRP A 68 -1.35 -10.44 -5.87
C TRP A 68 -2.69 -9.81 -5.50
N PRO A 69 -2.67 -8.62 -4.91
CA PRO A 69 -3.91 -7.95 -4.57
C PRO A 69 -4.72 -7.60 -5.82
N ASP A 70 -6.03 -7.60 -5.68
CA ASP A 70 -6.98 -7.12 -6.67
C ASP A 70 -6.76 -5.61 -6.90
N GLU A 71 -6.87 -5.16 -8.16
CA GLU A 71 -6.74 -3.75 -8.54
C GLU A 71 -7.73 -2.83 -7.78
N LYS A 72 -8.92 -3.32 -7.46
CA LYS A 72 -9.89 -2.55 -6.64
C LYS A 72 -9.39 -2.35 -5.21
N MET A 73 -8.74 -3.37 -4.63
CA MET A 73 -8.13 -3.24 -3.30
C MET A 73 -6.97 -2.25 -3.33
N ILE A 74 -6.11 -2.33 -4.36
CA ILE A 74 -5.01 -1.39 -4.54
C ILE A 74 -5.55 0.03 -4.69
N PHE A 75 -6.57 0.23 -5.53
CA PHE A 75 -7.17 1.54 -5.73
C PHE A 75 -7.79 2.10 -4.44
N SER A 76 -8.48 1.26 -3.66
CA SER A 76 -9.02 1.67 -2.36
C SER A 76 -7.93 2.16 -1.41
N ALA A 77 -6.82 1.44 -1.34
CA ALA A 77 -5.67 1.83 -0.53
C ALA A 77 -4.99 3.10 -1.08
N LEU A 78 -4.81 3.22 -2.41
CA LEU A 78 -4.28 4.41 -3.07
C LEU A 78 -5.13 5.66 -2.78
N LEU A 79 -6.46 5.55 -2.81
CA LEU A 79 -7.34 6.67 -2.50
C LEU A 79 -7.21 7.14 -1.04
N GLN A 80 -6.98 6.20 -0.11
CA GLN A 80 -6.69 6.53 1.29
C GLN A 80 -5.31 7.22 1.42
N GLU A 81 -4.29 6.68 0.76
CA GLU A 81 -2.94 7.26 0.74
C GLU A 81 -2.95 8.67 0.14
N LEU A 82 -3.61 8.88 -1.01
CA LEU A 82 -3.78 10.20 -1.63
C LEU A 82 -4.48 11.18 -0.68
N THR A 83 -5.49 10.71 0.05
CA THR A 83 -6.21 11.53 1.02
C THR A 83 -5.30 11.97 2.19
N ALA A 84 -4.46 11.05 2.67
CA ALA A 84 -3.48 11.33 3.72
C ALA A 84 -2.38 12.29 3.22
N LEU A 85 -1.82 12.03 2.03
CA LEU A 85 -0.83 12.90 1.39
C LEU A 85 -1.37 14.31 1.19
N ALA A 86 -2.60 14.43 0.67
CA ALA A 86 -3.25 15.72 0.44
C ALA A 86 -3.45 16.52 1.74
N SER A 87 -3.82 15.85 2.82
CA SER A 87 -4.01 16.48 4.14
C SER A 87 -2.71 17.01 4.75
N ASN A 88 -1.60 16.32 4.50
CA ASN A 88 -0.29 16.64 5.05
C ASN A 88 0.57 17.50 4.11
N TYR A 89 0.15 17.71 2.87
CA TYR A 89 0.98 18.33 1.82
C TYR A 89 1.49 19.72 2.18
N ASN A 90 0.64 20.56 2.77
CA ASN A 90 1.03 21.94 3.15
C ASN A 90 2.06 21.98 4.28
N THR A 91 2.10 20.98 5.14
CA THR A 91 3.07 20.88 6.26
C THR A 91 4.41 20.32 5.79
N LEU A 92 4.38 19.43 4.79
CA LEU A 92 5.58 18.81 4.23
C LEU A 92 6.37 19.77 3.30
N SER A 93 5.66 20.64 2.57
CA SER A 93 6.29 21.58 1.63
C SER A 93 7.11 22.71 2.31
N SER A 94 6.98 22.88 3.61
CA SER A 94 7.69 23.90 4.39
C SER A 94 9.02 23.44 5.00
N GLY A 95 9.38 22.17 4.85
CA GLY A 95 10.64 21.60 5.37
C GLY A 95 11.76 21.68 4.34
N ASP A 96 12.86 22.36 4.71
CA ASP A 96 14.05 22.60 3.86
C ASP A 96 14.90 21.33 3.58
N THR A 97 14.41 20.15 3.95
CA THR A 97 15.12 18.87 3.80
C THR A 97 14.59 18.13 2.58
N GLN A 98 15.07 18.50 1.41
CA GLN A 98 14.83 17.70 0.21
C GLN A 98 15.39 16.30 0.39
N ALA A 99 14.53 15.33 0.64
CA ALA A 99 14.92 13.93 0.79
C ALA A 99 15.66 13.46 -0.47
N LYS A 100 16.95 13.11 -0.32
CA LYS A 100 17.72 12.57 -1.44
C LYS A 100 17.19 11.19 -1.81
N ILE A 101 16.70 11.06 -3.02
CA ILE A 101 16.30 9.80 -3.61
C ILE A 101 17.34 9.36 -4.64
N LEU A 102 17.65 8.09 -4.69
CA LEU A 102 18.66 7.53 -5.58
C LEU A 102 17.97 6.81 -6.74
N PRO A 103 18.38 7.05 -7.99
CA PRO A 103 17.83 6.30 -9.12
C PRO A 103 18.31 4.84 -9.09
N LEU A 104 17.41 3.95 -9.46
CA LEU A 104 17.66 2.53 -9.58
C LEU A 104 16.96 2.02 -10.84
N ARG A 105 17.57 1.09 -11.58
CA ARG A 105 16.92 0.40 -12.70
C ARG A 105 16.37 -0.95 -12.26
N THR A 106 15.34 -1.43 -12.95
CA THR A 106 14.68 -2.71 -12.65
C THR A 106 15.67 -3.88 -12.56
N ASN A 107 16.64 -3.98 -13.47
CA ASN A 107 17.66 -5.04 -13.44
C ASN A 107 18.55 -4.96 -12.17
N GLN A 108 18.91 -3.75 -11.74
CA GLN A 108 19.71 -3.54 -10.53
C GLN A 108 18.88 -3.88 -9.27
N LEU A 109 17.58 -3.57 -9.29
CA LEU A 109 16.68 -3.99 -8.21
C LEU A 109 16.61 -5.52 -8.12
N ARG A 110 16.40 -6.22 -9.23
CA ARG A 110 16.38 -7.69 -9.26
C ARG A 110 17.67 -8.31 -8.68
N GLU A 111 18.81 -7.75 -9.01
CA GLU A 111 20.08 -8.20 -8.41
C GLU A 111 20.14 -7.91 -6.90
N LYS A 112 19.71 -6.71 -6.47
CA LYS A 112 19.63 -6.34 -5.05
C LYS A 112 18.72 -7.28 -4.26
N LEU A 113 17.57 -7.69 -4.82
CA LEU A 113 16.62 -8.62 -4.19
C LEU A 113 17.22 -10.03 -4.06
N ARG A 114 17.98 -10.49 -5.06
CA ARG A 114 18.64 -11.79 -5.04
C ARG A 114 19.73 -11.87 -3.99
N LEU A 115 20.49 -10.80 -3.78
CA LEU A 115 21.66 -10.77 -2.91
C LEU A 115 21.35 -10.23 -1.49
N GLY A 116 20.26 -9.51 -1.33
CA GLY A 116 19.90 -8.79 -0.11
C GLY A 116 18.60 -9.22 0.53
N ARG A 117 18.41 -8.76 1.77
CA ARG A 117 17.17 -8.89 2.55
C ARG A 117 16.80 -7.53 3.16
N GLY A 118 15.55 -7.37 3.58
CA GLY A 118 15.09 -6.14 4.24
C GLY A 118 14.89 -4.99 3.25
N VAL A 119 14.47 -5.29 2.02
CA VAL A 119 14.07 -4.31 1.01
C VAL A 119 12.55 -4.18 1.05
N LEU A 120 12.08 -2.97 1.35
CA LEU A 120 10.68 -2.59 1.18
C LEU A 120 10.50 -2.01 -0.22
N MET A 121 9.57 -2.54 -0.98
CA MET A 121 9.12 -1.99 -2.25
C MET A 121 7.72 -1.42 -2.08
N ILE A 122 7.48 -0.22 -2.55
CA ILE A 122 6.17 0.43 -2.55
C ILE A 122 5.69 0.51 -3.99
N ALA A 123 4.49 -0.01 -4.24
CA ALA A 123 3.86 -0.08 -5.55
C ALA A 123 2.41 0.39 -5.49
N HIS A 124 1.88 0.85 -6.62
CA HIS A 124 0.48 1.27 -6.78
C HIS A 124 -0.18 0.58 -7.97
N GLN A 125 0.58 -0.25 -8.70
CA GLN A 125 0.11 -1.00 -9.86
C GLN A 125 0.62 -2.44 -9.81
N SER A 126 -0.32 -3.41 -9.80
CA SER A 126 0.05 -4.81 -9.65
C SER A 126 0.73 -5.36 -10.90
N ALA A 127 0.31 -4.94 -12.09
CA ALA A 127 0.90 -5.40 -13.34
C ALA A 127 2.39 -5.05 -13.45
N TRP A 128 2.74 -3.80 -13.13
CA TRP A 128 4.13 -3.35 -13.12
C TRP A 128 4.96 -4.04 -12.04
N ALA A 129 4.42 -4.15 -10.82
CA ALA A 129 5.11 -4.86 -9.75
C ALA A 129 5.36 -6.33 -10.10
N LYS A 130 4.42 -7.00 -10.76
CA LYS A 130 4.60 -8.37 -11.28
C LYS A 130 5.74 -8.45 -12.28
N ASP A 131 5.82 -7.50 -13.22
CA ASP A 131 6.89 -7.46 -14.21
C ASP A 131 8.25 -7.24 -13.53
N VAL A 132 8.36 -6.26 -12.66
CA VAL A 132 9.58 -5.97 -11.88
C VAL A 132 10.05 -7.20 -11.11
N LEU A 133 9.14 -7.94 -10.50
CA LEU A 133 9.43 -9.09 -9.64
C LEU A 133 9.44 -10.42 -10.40
N SER A 134 9.29 -10.42 -11.72
CA SER A 134 9.35 -11.66 -12.50
C SER A 134 10.64 -12.42 -12.22
N GLY A 135 10.52 -13.61 -11.58
CA GLY A 135 11.63 -14.42 -11.11
C GLY A 135 12.26 -13.99 -9.77
N GLY A 136 11.69 -13.02 -9.06
CA GLY A 136 12.11 -12.61 -7.72
C GLY A 136 11.18 -13.11 -6.61
N GLU A 137 11.75 -13.23 -5.41
CA GLU A 137 10.99 -13.62 -4.21
C GLU A 137 10.73 -12.39 -3.33
N ALA A 138 9.46 -12.04 -3.15
CA ALA A 138 9.03 -11.01 -2.22
C ALA A 138 7.64 -11.33 -1.64
N ASP A 139 7.40 -10.99 -0.38
CA ASP A 139 6.06 -11.00 0.19
C ASP A 139 5.27 -9.80 -0.34
N THR A 140 3.96 -9.98 -0.50
CA THR A 140 3.06 -8.90 -0.93
C THR A 140 2.01 -8.59 0.13
N ASP A 141 1.68 -7.33 0.31
CA ASP A 141 0.58 -6.89 1.16
C ASP A 141 -0.04 -5.57 0.64
N VAL A 142 -1.27 -5.28 1.07
CA VAL A 142 -1.99 -4.05 0.69
C VAL A 142 -2.33 -3.24 1.93
N GLY A 143 -1.93 -1.96 1.94
CA GLY A 143 -2.28 -1.00 2.99
C GLY A 143 -1.79 -1.34 4.39
N GLN A 144 -1.25 -2.53 4.61
CA GLN A 144 -0.78 -2.98 5.93
C GLN A 144 0.73 -3.16 5.94
N VAL A 145 1.35 -2.77 7.04
CA VAL A 145 2.77 -2.97 7.27
C VAL A 145 2.96 -4.25 8.08
N ARG A 146 3.69 -5.20 7.52
CA ARG A 146 4.12 -6.40 8.25
C ARG A 146 5.50 -6.23 8.83
N ASP A 147 5.76 -6.98 9.91
CA ASP A 147 7.08 -7.14 10.48
C ASP A 147 7.88 -8.16 9.66
N ALA A 148 8.53 -7.70 8.58
CA ALA A 148 9.19 -8.57 7.62
C ALA A 148 10.66 -8.19 7.37
N ARG A 149 11.40 -7.79 8.40
CA ARG A 149 12.83 -7.39 8.30
C ARG A 149 13.73 -8.43 7.64
N ALA A 150 13.34 -9.70 7.72
CA ALA A 150 14.13 -10.81 7.19
C ALA A 150 13.93 -11.03 5.70
N PHE A 151 12.87 -10.48 5.12
CA PHE A 151 12.45 -10.73 3.73
C PHE A 151 12.31 -9.43 2.95
N ASN A 152 12.33 -9.55 1.63
CA ASN A 152 11.95 -8.46 0.76
C ASN A 152 10.42 -8.43 0.67
N THR A 153 9.83 -7.24 0.74
CA THR A 153 8.37 -7.08 0.81
C THR A 153 7.89 -6.03 -0.19
N VAL A 154 6.80 -6.30 -0.87
CA VAL A 154 6.05 -5.30 -1.66
C VAL A 154 4.81 -4.90 -0.88
N LEU A 155 4.64 -3.62 -0.64
CA LEU A 155 3.43 -3.03 -0.11
C LEU A 155 2.73 -2.22 -1.19
N PHE A 156 1.46 -2.50 -1.40
CA PHE A 156 0.64 -1.73 -2.35
C PHE A 156 -0.09 -0.61 -1.61
N ALA A 157 0.22 0.64 -2.00
CA ALA A 157 -0.35 1.85 -1.43
C ALA A 157 -0.42 1.78 0.12
N PRO A 158 0.73 1.67 0.80
CA PRO A 158 0.76 1.44 2.24
C PRO A 158 0.25 2.67 3.01
N ASP A 159 -0.29 2.41 4.20
CA ASP A 159 -0.45 3.46 5.20
C ASP A 159 0.95 3.89 5.69
N VAL A 160 1.50 4.92 5.03
CA VAL A 160 2.88 5.37 5.27
C VAL A 160 3.11 5.86 6.71
N GLU A 161 2.04 6.25 7.43
CA GLU A 161 2.13 6.63 8.85
C GLU A 161 2.48 5.44 9.75
N LYS A 162 2.19 4.21 9.29
CA LYS A 162 2.47 2.97 9.99
C LYS A 162 3.75 2.28 9.52
N LEU A 163 4.52 2.88 8.62
CA LEU A 163 5.81 2.33 8.21
C LEU A 163 6.76 2.25 9.41
N ARG A 164 7.53 1.17 9.44
CA ARG A 164 8.56 0.94 10.47
C ARG A 164 9.90 1.50 10.02
N ASP A 165 10.74 1.87 10.96
CA ASP A 165 12.05 2.51 10.74
C ASP A 165 13.21 1.54 10.47
N ASP A 166 12.93 0.24 10.41
CA ASP A 166 13.92 -0.84 10.39
C ASP A 166 14.28 -1.38 9.01
N TRP A 167 13.74 -0.79 7.95
CA TRP A 167 14.08 -1.14 6.57
C TRP A 167 15.48 -0.61 6.21
N ARG A 168 16.26 -1.47 5.54
CA ARG A 168 17.57 -1.09 5.02
C ARG A 168 17.47 -0.27 3.74
N ASP A 169 16.57 -0.68 2.86
CA ASP A 169 16.30 -0.05 1.58
C ASP A 169 14.78 0.09 1.40
N VAL A 170 14.34 1.25 0.93
CA VAL A 170 12.97 1.48 0.47
C VAL A 170 13.03 1.87 -1.00
N VAL A 171 12.22 1.23 -1.84
CA VAL A 171 12.20 1.40 -3.29
C VAL A 171 10.81 1.80 -3.74
N LEU A 172 10.67 2.94 -4.39
CA LEU A 172 9.44 3.36 -5.06
C LEU A 172 9.42 2.71 -6.46
N LEU A 173 8.52 1.74 -6.68
CA LEU A 173 8.46 1.02 -7.96
C LEU A 173 7.87 1.88 -9.08
N ASP A 174 6.94 2.77 -8.77
CA ASP A 174 6.30 3.66 -9.74
C ASP A 174 7.04 5.01 -9.91
N GLY A 175 8.30 5.07 -9.52
CA GLY A 175 9.09 6.30 -9.56
C GLY A 175 8.64 7.35 -8.52
N GLU A 176 8.97 8.62 -8.74
CA GLU A 176 8.53 9.74 -7.88
C GLU A 176 7.16 10.29 -8.32
N THR A 177 6.16 9.42 -8.48
CA THR A 177 4.87 9.82 -9.05
C THR A 177 3.98 10.52 -8.02
N LEU A 178 4.11 10.21 -6.72
CA LEU A 178 3.28 10.80 -5.66
C LEU A 178 4.05 11.89 -4.88
N PRO A 179 3.79 13.18 -5.13
CA PRO A 179 4.41 14.29 -4.40
C PRO A 179 4.18 14.20 -2.90
N GLY A 180 5.24 14.39 -2.11
CA GLY A 180 5.22 14.30 -0.64
C GLY A 180 5.44 12.89 -0.08
N LEU A 181 5.24 11.82 -0.86
CA LEU A 181 5.41 10.45 -0.39
C LEU A 181 6.84 10.19 0.10
N LYS A 182 7.85 10.60 -0.67
CA LYS A 182 9.26 10.42 -0.30
C LYS A 182 9.62 11.10 1.02
N ASP A 183 9.02 12.25 1.30
CA ASP A 183 9.32 13.03 2.49
C ASP A 183 8.76 12.34 3.75
N ILE A 184 7.55 11.81 3.67
CA ILE A 184 6.97 10.99 4.73
C ILE A 184 7.80 9.71 4.95
N ILE A 185 8.17 9.01 3.88
CA ILE A 185 9.01 7.81 3.99
C ILE A 185 10.34 8.15 4.68
N ARG A 186 10.95 9.27 4.34
CA ARG A 186 12.19 9.71 4.98
C ARG A 186 12.03 10.00 6.46
N GLN A 187 10.89 10.57 6.87
CA GLN A 187 10.59 10.79 8.28
C GLN A 187 10.39 9.47 9.03
N LYS A 188 9.69 8.52 8.44
CA LYS A 188 9.37 7.22 9.06
C LYS A 188 10.56 6.24 9.03
N CYS A 189 11.38 6.29 8.00
CA CYS A 189 12.52 5.41 7.78
C CYS A 189 13.81 6.22 7.60
N PRO A 190 14.26 6.98 8.61
CA PRO A 190 15.38 7.93 8.47
C PRO A 190 16.70 7.25 8.12
N ASN A 191 16.88 5.99 8.52
CA ASN A 191 18.08 5.20 8.29
C ASN A 191 18.05 4.40 6.98
N ALA A 192 16.89 4.29 6.31
CA ALA A 192 16.76 3.57 5.06
C ALA A 192 17.40 4.35 3.90
N ARG A 193 17.99 3.62 2.96
CA ARG A 193 18.34 4.18 1.65
C ARG A 193 17.09 4.23 0.79
N LEU A 194 16.73 5.41 0.33
CA LEU A 194 15.54 5.61 -0.48
C LEU A 194 15.91 5.61 -1.97
N TRP A 195 15.23 4.77 -2.73
CA TRP A 195 15.43 4.55 -4.16
C TRP A 195 14.14 4.76 -4.93
N CYS A 196 14.22 5.15 -6.20
CA CYS A 196 13.10 5.10 -7.14
C CYS A 196 13.52 4.41 -8.43
N LEU A 197 12.59 3.68 -9.05
CA LEU A 197 12.84 3.13 -10.38
C LEU A 197 12.81 4.25 -11.42
N SER A 198 13.92 4.36 -12.15
CA SER A 198 14.09 5.37 -13.22
C SER A 198 13.54 4.91 -14.57
N ASP A 199 13.18 3.64 -14.68
CA ASP A 199 12.58 2.99 -15.84
C ASP A 199 11.12 2.58 -15.58
N ALA A 200 10.48 3.15 -14.55
CA ALA A 200 9.08 2.96 -14.27
C ALA A 200 8.19 3.55 -15.40
N PRO A 201 7.10 2.86 -15.78
CA PRO A 201 6.16 3.39 -16.76
C PRO A 201 5.35 4.57 -16.18
N ASP A 202 4.81 5.42 -17.06
CA ASP A 202 3.97 6.57 -16.67
C ASP A 202 2.50 6.19 -16.36
N ASP A 203 2.20 4.90 -16.19
CA ASP A 203 0.82 4.44 -16.11
C ASP A 203 0.12 4.90 -14.83
N LEU A 204 0.83 4.92 -13.69
CA LEU A 204 0.29 5.50 -12.47
C LEU A 204 -0.03 7.01 -12.65
N ARG A 205 0.89 7.76 -13.28
CA ARG A 205 0.65 9.20 -13.55
C ARG A 205 -0.57 9.39 -14.45
N LYS A 206 -0.73 8.57 -15.50
CA LYS A 206 -1.91 8.60 -16.38
C LYS A 206 -3.19 8.32 -15.59
N GLN A 207 -3.20 7.29 -14.75
CA GLN A 207 -4.32 6.98 -13.87
C GLN A 207 -4.67 8.18 -12.98
N LEU A 208 -3.69 8.76 -12.28
CA LEU A 208 -3.89 9.92 -11.40
C LEU A 208 -4.41 11.15 -12.15
N THR A 209 -3.95 11.35 -13.39
CA THR A 209 -4.47 12.42 -14.27
C THR A 209 -5.97 12.22 -14.54
N THR A 210 -6.44 10.99 -14.72
CA THR A 210 -7.88 10.74 -14.91
C THR A 210 -8.72 11.01 -13.67
N LEU A 211 -8.12 10.96 -12.47
CA LEU A 211 -8.80 11.26 -11.20
C LEU A 211 -8.94 12.76 -10.94
N ALA A 212 -8.17 13.60 -11.61
CA ALA A 212 -8.26 15.06 -11.54
C ALA A 212 -9.44 15.58 -12.37
N VAL A 213 -10.66 15.09 -12.09
CA VAL A 213 -11.86 15.41 -12.86
C VAL A 213 -12.25 16.87 -12.75
N SER A 214 -12.90 17.39 -13.82
CA SER A 214 -13.36 18.77 -13.88
C SER A 214 -14.43 19.06 -12.82
N GLU A 215 -14.58 20.33 -12.48
CA GLU A 215 -15.64 20.76 -11.56
C GLU A 215 -17.03 20.49 -12.10
N ASP A 216 -17.23 20.66 -13.41
CA ASP A 216 -18.52 20.39 -14.05
C ASP A 216 -18.89 18.91 -14.00
N THR A 217 -17.92 18.01 -14.16
CA THR A 217 -18.10 16.56 -13.98
C THR A 217 -18.51 16.23 -12.54
N LEU A 218 -17.83 16.80 -11.55
CA LEU A 218 -18.19 16.62 -10.13
C LEU A 218 -19.59 17.19 -9.83
N ARG A 219 -19.92 18.37 -10.36
CA ARG A 219 -21.28 18.93 -10.24
C ARG A 219 -22.34 18.04 -10.89
N GLY A 220 -22.01 17.39 -12.02
CA GLY A 220 -22.86 16.40 -12.67
C GLY A 220 -23.14 15.21 -11.75
N LEU A 221 -22.10 14.64 -11.16
CA LEU A 221 -22.19 13.55 -10.18
C LEU A 221 -23.06 13.95 -8.97
N TYR A 222 -22.84 15.14 -8.40
CA TYR A 222 -23.63 15.61 -7.26
C TYR A 222 -25.11 15.80 -7.63
N ARG A 223 -25.44 16.38 -8.79
CA ARG A 223 -26.83 16.47 -9.28
C ARG A 223 -27.47 15.08 -9.44
N ARG A 224 -26.69 14.08 -9.88
CA ARG A 224 -27.18 12.71 -9.99
C ARG A 224 -27.51 12.13 -8.60
N LEU A 225 -26.66 12.36 -7.60
CA LEU A 225 -26.93 11.95 -6.21
C LEU A 225 -28.22 12.56 -5.66
N LEU A 226 -28.46 13.85 -5.91
CA LEU A 226 -29.67 14.55 -5.45
C LEU A 226 -30.98 14.00 -6.06
N ARG A 227 -30.93 13.37 -7.24
CA ARG A 227 -32.10 12.73 -7.86
C ARG A 227 -32.52 11.43 -7.15
N GLY A 228 -31.68 10.91 -6.27
CA GLY A 228 -31.93 9.65 -5.59
C GLY A 228 -31.75 8.41 -6.47
N GLY A 229 -32.25 7.26 -6.01
CA GLY A 229 -32.11 5.97 -6.69
C GLY A 229 -30.88 5.20 -6.19
N THR A 230 -30.34 4.31 -7.04
CA THR A 230 -29.20 3.47 -6.69
C THR A 230 -27.95 4.32 -6.45
N MET A 231 -27.32 4.13 -5.29
CA MET A 231 -26.12 4.85 -4.87
C MET A 231 -24.84 4.00 -5.01
N ALA A 232 -24.91 2.84 -5.65
CA ALA A 232 -23.71 2.02 -5.92
C ALA A 232 -22.76 2.76 -6.87
N ALA A 233 -21.45 2.67 -6.63
CA ALA A 233 -20.44 3.37 -7.41
C ALA A 233 -20.50 3.03 -8.91
N SER A 234 -20.72 1.75 -9.25
CA SER A 234 -20.84 1.30 -10.65
C SER A 234 -22.05 1.91 -11.37
N ALA A 235 -23.21 2.01 -10.68
CA ALA A 235 -24.39 2.63 -11.26
C ALA A 235 -24.19 4.15 -11.46
N LEU A 236 -23.60 4.83 -10.48
CA LEU A 236 -23.27 6.25 -10.59
C LEU A 236 -22.27 6.52 -11.72
N ALA A 237 -21.28 5.64 -11.89
CA ALA A 237 -20.30 5.71 -12.97
C ALA A 237 -20.98 5.64 -14.34
N GLN A 238 -21.87 4.68 -14.53
CA GLN A 238 -22.61 4.52 -15.76
C GLN A 238 -23.51 5.74 -16.07
N ASP A 239 -24.26 6.20 -15.05
CA ASP A 239 -25.19 7.33 -15.19
C ASP A 239 -24.50 8.67 -15.49
N CYS A 240 -23.27 8.84 -15.03
CA CYS A 240 -22.50 10.07 -15.18
C CYS A 240 -21.45 10.02 -16.31
N GLY A 241 -21.28 8.88 -16.98
CA GLY A 241 -20.21 8.69 -17.98
C GLY A 241 -18.82 8.79 -17.36
N MET A 242 -18.65 8.30 -16.11
CA MET A 242 -17.42 8.31 -15.35
C MET A 242 -16.91 6.88 -15.14
N THR A 243 -15.65 6.72 -14.73
CA THR A 243 -15.17 5.43 -14.18
C THR A 243 -15.58 5.27 -12.72
N GLU A 244 -15.62 4.04 -12.21
CA GLU A 244 -15.87 3.82 -10.77
C GLU A 244 -14.83 4.55 -9.90
N GLU A 245 -13.57 4.55 -10.31
CA GLU A 245 -12.48 5.25 -9.63
C GLU A 245 -12.72 6.75 -9.54
N GLN A 246 -13.18 7.38 -10.65
CA GLN A 246 -13.54 8.79 -10.66
C GLN A 246 -14.73 9.09 -9.75
N VAL A 247 -15.73 8.22 -9.71
CA VAL A 247 -16.87 8.35 -8.79
C VAL A 247 -16.41 8.25 -7.34
N LEU A 248 -15.62 7.23 -6.99
CA LEU A 248 -15.12 7.06 -5.62
C LEU A 248 -14.25 8.25 -5.19
N THR A 249 -13.42 8.76 -6.08
CA THR A 249 -12.64 10.00 -5.84
C THR A 249 -13.55 11.20 -5.63
N GLY A 250 -14.57 11.38 -6.48
CA GLY A 250 -15.57 12.44 -6.33
C GLY A 250 -16.35 12.36 -5.02
N LEU A 251 -16.76 11.14 -4.60
CA LEU A 251 -17.44 10.93 -3.32
C LEU A 251 -16.52 11.26 -2.14
N THR A 252 -15.24 10.94 -2.24
CA THR A 252 -14.23 11.32 -1.21
C THR A 252 -14.09 12.84 -1.13
N VAL A 253 -14.02 13.53 -2.26
CA VAL A 253 -14.02 15.00 -2.33
C VAL A 253 -15.27 15.58 -1.67
N PHE A 254 -16.46 15.05 -1.98
CA PHE A 254 -17.72 15.50 -1.37
C PHE A 254 -17.78 15.23 0.12
N GLY A 255 -17.20 14.11 0.58
CA GLY A 255 -17.07 13.80 2.01
C GLY A 255 -16.22 14.81 2.75
N GLN A 256 -15.09 15.23 2.15
CA GLN A 256 -14.19 16.23 2.75
C GLN A 256 -14.83 17.63 2.88
N VAL A 257 -15.76 17.97 2.01
CA VAL A 257 -16.51 19.24 2.08
C VAL A 257 -17.92 19.07 2.68
N ALA A 258 -18.16 17.95 3.36
CA ALA A 258 -19.41 17.67 4.09
C ALA A 258 -20.71 17.73 3.24
N LEU A 259 -20.65 17.44 1.96
CA LEU A 259 -21.83 17.27 1.09
C LEU A 259 -22.43 15.87 1.22
N VAL A 260 -21.60 14.88 1.55
CA VAL A 260 -21.99 13.50 1.80
C VAL A 260 -21.26 12.95 3.02
N SER A 261 -21.83 11.93 3.65
CA SER A 261 -21.09 11.01 4.51
C SER A 261 -20.71 9.81 3.65
N PHE A 262 -19.42 9.59 3.46
CA PHE A 262 -18.91 8.53 2.59
C PHE A 262 -17.88 7.67 3.32
N LYS A 263 -18.08 6.35 3.24
CA LYS A 263 -17.10 5.34 3.62
C LYS A 263 -16.84 4.43 2.42
N LEU A 264 -15.58 4.14 2.16
CA LEU A 264 -15.19 3.28 1.04
C LEU A 264 -15.30 1.79 1.40
N ASP A 265 -14.87 1.43 2.61
CA ASP A 265 -14.92 0.06 3.10
C ASP A 265 -15.41 -0.01 4.56
N PRO A 266 -16.57 -0.65 4.85
CA PRO A 266 -17.57 -1.05 3.85
C PRO A 266 -18.18 0.18 3.14
N TYR A 267 -18.55 -0.01 1.86
CA TYR A 267 -19.13 1.09 1.08
C TYR A 267 -20.44 1.59 1.69
N GLN A 268 -20.45 2.84 2.10
CA GLN A 268 -21.61 3.54 2.68
C GLN A 268 -21.65 4.97 2.16
N LEU A 269 -22.80 5.39 1.68
CA LEU A 269 -23.01 6.73 1.14
C LEU A 269 -24.34 7.30 1.62
N THR A 270 -24.29 8.47 2.22
CA THR A 270 -25.48 9.20 2.68
C THR A 270 -25.34 10.69 2.32
N LEU A 271 -26.37 11.28 1.75
CA LEU A 271 -26.41 12.71 1.50
C LEU A 271 -26.52 13.48 2.83
N LEU A 272 -25.77 14.54 2.94
CA LEU A 272 -25.86 15.48 4.07
C LEU A 272 -26.71 16.73 3.68
N PRO A 273 -27.19 17.51 4.66
CA PRO A 273 -27.91 18.73 4.36
C PRO A 273 -27.12 19.66 3.45
N MET A 274 -27.80 20.16 2.41
CA MET A 274 -27.18 21.06 1.42
C MET A 274 -26.70 22.36 2.08
N HIS A 275 -25.49 22.76 1.76
CA HIS A 275 -24.91 24.04 2.11
C HIS A 275 -23.97 24.52 1.00
N LYS A 276 -23.63 25.79 1.01
CA LYS A 276 -22.75 26.38 0.00
C LYS A 276 -21.29 26.05 0.36
N VAL A 277 -20.60 25.36 -0.56
CA VAL A 277 -19.18 25.01 -0.42
C VAL A 277 -18.45 25.24 -1.72
N ALA A 278 -17.15 25.47 -1.64
CA ALA A 278 -16.25 25.38 -2.79
C ALA A 278 -15.62 23.99 -2.82
N LEU A 279 -15.67 23.30 -3.94
CA LEU A 279 -15.03 21.99 -4.08
C LEU A 279 -13.50 22.08 -3.96
N THR A 280 -12.92 23.26 -4.18
CA THR A 280 -11.52 23.58 -3.95
C THR A 280 -11.12 23.56 -2.46
N ASP A 281 -12.09 23.51 -1.54
CA ASP A 281 -11.80 23.36 -0.10
C ASP A 281 -11.43 21.92 0.25
N SER A 282 -11.68 20.95 -0.65
CA SER A 282 -11.24 19.58 -0.49
C SER A 282 -9.71 19.48 -0.67
N PRO A 283 -8.95 19.02 0.35
CA PRO A 283 -7.52 18.80 0.23
C PRO A 283 -7.17 17.84 -0.92
N LEU A 284 -7.92 16.72 -1.05
CA LEU A 284 -7.70 15.75 -2.10
C LEU A 284 -7.87 16.36 -3.49
N ARG A 285 -8.94 17.12 -3.70
CA ARG A 285 -9.16 17.79 -5.00
C ARG A 285 -8.04 18.77 -5.31
N LYS A 286 -7.66 19.59 -4.33
CA LYS A 286 -6.55 20.54 -4.49
C LYS A 286 -5.25 19.83 -4.86
N TYR A 287 -4.92 18.74 -4.19
CA TYR A 287 -3.73 17.94 -4.47
C TYR A 287 -3.77 17.37 -5.89
N LEU A 288 -4.87 16.73 -6.29
CA LEU A 288 -5.01 16.14 -7.63
C LEU A 288 -4.90 17.19 -8.74
N ILE A 289 -5.56 18.34 -8.60
CA ILE A 289 -5.48 19.41 -9.60
C ILE A 289 -4.07 19.99 -9.67
N THR A 290 -3.44 20.26 -8.53
CA THR A 290 -2.10 20.86 -8.50
C THR A 290 -1.05 19.99 -9.18
N HIS A 291 -1.18 18.66 -9.09
CA HIS A 291 -0.11 17.77 -9.53
C HIS A 291 -0.43 16.99 -10.81
N TYR A 292 -1.71 16.84 -11.16
CA TYR A 292 -2.12 15.95 -12.25
C TYR A 292 -3.14 16.55 -13.23
N ALA A 293 -3.72 17.74 -12.98
CA ALA A 293 -4.57 18.36 -14.00
C ALA A 293 -3.75 18.66 -15.26
N ALA A 294 -4.31 18.33 -16.41
CA ALA A 294 -3.73 18.76 -17.68
C ALA A 294 -3.73 20.29 -17.75
N GLU A 295 -2.69 20.89 -18.32
CA GLU A 295 -2.52 22.36 -18.43
C GLU A 295 -3.72 23.08 -19.07
N THR A 296 -4.59 22.34 -19.76
CA THR A 296 -5.79 22.87 -20.45
C THR A 296 -7.01 23.05 -19.51
N GLN A 297 -6.92 22.69 -18.22
CA GLN A 297 -8.04 22.76 -17.24
C GLN A 297 -7.88 23.86 -16.17
N MET A 298 -6.87 24.74 -16.31
CA MET A 298 -6.68 25.90 -15.45
C MET A 298 -7.35 27.15 -16.02
#